data_a38743e7a858ee71cc79fd540af0cdba
#
_entry.id   a38743e7a858ee71cc79fd540af0cdba
#
_cell.length_a   1.000
_cell.length_b   1.000
_cell.length_c   1.000
_cell.angle_alpha   90.00
_cell.angle_beta   90.00
_cell.angle_gamma   90.00
#
_symmetry.space_group_name_H-M   'P 1'
#
loop_
_entity.id
_entity.type
_entity.pdbx_description
1 polymer ?
#
loop_
_entity_poly.entity_id
_entity_poly.type
_entity_poly.pdbx_seq_one_letter_code
_entity_poly.pdbx_strand_id
1 'polypeptide(L)' 'MMKVTNINFKNKTFETDNGETVPLLFDVNDSITLEEFQELVDKSENVIKQILAD' A
#
# COMPACT_ATOMS: atom_id res chain seq x y z
N MET A 1 9.40 7.53 -3.23
CA MET A 1 8.42 7.39 -2.16
C MET A 1 7.06 7.05 -2.76
N MET A 2 6.43 5.97 -2.28
CA MET A 2 5.09 5.61 -2.75
C MET A 2 4.05 6.45 -2.07
N LYS A 3 3.15 7.03 -2.84
CA LYS A 3 2.02 7.76 -2.30
C LYS A 3 0.75 6.99 -2.61
N VAL A 4 0.07 6.54 -1.55
CA VAL A 4 -1.16 5.78 -1.69
C VAL A 4 -2.32 6.72 -1.99
N THR A 5 -3.07 6.42 -3.05
CA THR A 5 -4.23 7.21 -3.43
C THR A 5 -5.53 6.50 -3.10
N ASN A 6 -5.52 5.18 -3.05
CA ASN A 6 -6.72 4.41 -2.78
C ASN A 6 -6.37 3.03 -2.22
N ILE A 7 -7.27 2.47 -1.41
CA ILE A 7 -7.12 1.12 -0.87
C ILE A 7 -8.33 0.30 -1.29
N ASN A 8 -8.09 -0.88 -1.84
CA ASN A 8 -9.16 -1.80 -2.19
C ASN A 8 -9.14 -2.98 -1.22
N PHE A 9 -9.98 -2.91 -0.20
CA PHE A 9 -10.04 -3.95 0.83
C PHE A 9 -10.59 -5.27 0.29
N LYS A 10 -11.45 -5.19 -0.71
CA LYS A 10 -12.06 -6.38 -1.31
C LYS A 10 -11.03 -7.22 -2.04
N ASN A 11 -10.16 -6.57 -2.81
CA ASN A 11 -9.12 -7.25 -3.58
C ASN A 11 -7.80 -7.35 -2.82
N LYS A 12 -7.73 -6.73 -1.65
CA LYS A 12 -6.52 -6.69 -0.82
C LYS A 12 -5.35 -6.08 -1.58
N THR A 13 -5.61 -4.93 -2.20
CA THR A 13 -4.60 -4.18 -2.92
C THR A 13 -4.70 -2.70 -2.59
N PHE A 14 -3.70 -1.94 -2.97
CA PHE A 14 -3.78 -0.48 -2.90
C PHE A 14 -3.18 0.12 -4.17
N GLU A 15 -3.58 1.33 -4.48
CA GLU A 15 -3.12 2.02 -5.67
C GLU A 15 -2.27 3.22 -5.28
N THR A 16 -1.30 3.53 -6.12
CA THR A 16 -0.39 4.65 -5.92
C THR A 16 -0.66 5.74 -6.94
N ASP A 17 -0.06 6.91 -6.72
CA ASP A 17 -0.21 8.04 -7.64
C ASP A 17 0.46 7.80 -8.99
N ASN A 18 1.32 6.79 -9.08
CA ASN A 18 1.93 6.38 -10.36
C ASN A 18 1.05 5.44 -11.16
N GLY A 19 -0.13 5.10 -10.65
CA GLY A 19 -1.02 4.16 -11.31
C GLY A 19 -0.68 2.71 -11.07
N GLU A 20 0.20 2.42 -10.13
CA GLU A 20 0.56 1.05 -9.80
C GLU A 20 -0.44 0.45 -8.83
N THR A 21 -0.71 -0.85 -8.99
CA THR A 21 -1.53 -1.61 -8.06
C THR A 21 -0.63 -2.57 -7.31
N VAL A 22 -0.63 -2.46 -5.98
CA VAL A 22 0.27 -3.24 -5.13
C VAL A 22 -0.55 -4.12 -4.20
N PRO A 23 -0.21 -5.39 -4.06
CA PRO A 23 -0.93 -6.25 -3.13
C PRO A 23 -0.63 -5.87 -1.68
N LEU A 24 -1.63 -6.02 -0.81
CA LEU A 24 -1.45 -5.79 0.61
C LEU A 24 -0.60 -6.93 1.19
N LEU A 25 0.49 -6.57 1.82
CA LEU A 25 1.42 -7.55 2.40
C LEU A 25 1.15 -7.82 3.87
N PHE A 26 0.20 -7.11 4.44
CA PHE A 26 -0.15 -7.25 5.86
C PHE A 26 -1.63 -6.95 6.01
N ASP A 27 -2.20 -7.45 7.10
CA ASP A 27 -3.62 -7.21 7.38
C ASP A 27 -3.82 -5.79 7.87
N VAL A 28 -4.84 -5.13 7.33
CA VAL A 28 -5.22 -3.80 7.76
C VAL A 28 -6.69 -3.80 8.14
N ASN A 29 -7.04 -2.94 9.08
CA ASN A 29 -8.41 -2.75 9.51
C ASN A 29 -9.16 -1.94 8.45
N ASP A 30 -10.40 -2.33 8.15
CA ASP A 30 -11.23 -1.63 7.16
C ASP A 30 -11.48 -0.17 7.54
N SER A 31 -11.33 0.17 8.81
CA SER A 31 -11.52 1.54 9.27
C SER A 31 -10.24 2.38 9.23
N ILE A 32 -9.13 1.83 8.74
CA ILE A 32 -7.88 2.57 8.65
C ILE A 32 -8.04 3.74 7.67
N THR A 33 -7.43 4.88 8.02
CA THR A 33 -7.44 6.03 7.13
C THR A 33 -6.29 5.95 6.14
N LEU A 34 -6.37 6.72 5.07
CA LEU A 34 -5.26 6.78 4.10
C LEU A 34 -3.98 7.29 4.75
N GLU A 35 -4.09 8.23 5.69
CA GLU A 35 -2.93 8.75 6.39
C GLU A 35 -2.23 7.68 7.21
N GLU A 36 -3.01 6.89 7.94
CA GLU A 36 -2.47 5.78 8.73
C GLU A 36 -1.84 4.73 7.83
N PHE A 37 -2.52 4.41 6.74
CA PHE A 37 -2.01 3.43 5.79
C PHE A 37 -0.73 3.93 5.13
N GLN A 38 -0.67 5.22 4.80
CA GLN A 38 0.51 5.82 4.21
C GLN A 38 1.73 5.67 5.13
N GLU A 39 1.54 5.83 6.44
CA GLU A 39 2.62 5.64 7.40
C GLU A 39 3.14 4.21 7.38
N LEU A 40 2.22 3.24 7.30
CA LEU A 40 2.62 1.83 7.23
C LEU A 40 3.38 1.53 5.95
N VAL A 41 2.96 2.10 4.84
CA VAL A 41 3.63 1.94 3.56
C VAL A 41 5.04 2.54 3.60
N ASP A 42 5.17 3.72 4.18
CA ASP A 42 6.48 4.36 4.30
C ASP A 42 7.47 3.51 5.09
N LYS A 43 7.00 2.87 6.15
CA LYS A 43 7.83 1.99 6.96
C LYS A 43 8.18 0.70 6.23
N SER A 44 7.31 0.24 5.33
CA SER A 44 7.48 -1.02 4.62
C SER A 44 7.96 -0.84 3.19
N GLU A 45 8.28 0.38 2.81
CA GLU A 45 8.59 0.72 1.42
C GLU A 45 9.71 -0.14 0.83
N ASN A 46 10.77 -0.37 1.60
CA ASN A 46 11.89 -1.17 1.12
C ASN A 46 11.48 -2.61 0.78
N VAL A 47 10.62 -3.19 1.61
CA VAL A 47 10.12 -4.55 1.38
C VAL A 47 9.25 -4.59 0.13
N ILE A 48 8.36 -3.60 0.00
CA ILE A 48 7.47 -3.51 -1.16
C ILE A 48 8.27 -3.33 -2.45
N LYS A 49 9.29 -2.49 -2.42
CA LYS A 49 10.15 -2.26 -3.59
C LYS A 49 10.88 -3.53 -4.02
N GLN A 50 11.34 -4.34 -3.06
CA GLN A 50 12.00 -5.59 -3.38
C GLN A 50 11.06 -6.55 -4.11
N ILE A 51 9.81 -6.61 -3.68
CA ILE A 51 8.82 -7.47 -4.32
C ILE A 51 8.52 -6.99 -5.73
N LEU A 52 8.37 -5.69 -5.93
CA LEU A 52 8.10 -5.11 -7.24
C LEU A 52 9.29 -5.19 -8.17
N ALA A 53 10.50 -5.21 -7.64
CA ALA A 53 11.73 -5.26 -8.44
C ALA A 53 12.03 -6.66 -8.97
N ASP A 54 11.41 -7.65 -8.41
CA ASP A 54 11.54 -9.02 -8.90
C ASP A 54 10.66 -9.22 -10.12
#